data_9a7f8b9a320e8c7f0e90114eb2156b8e
#
_entry.id   9a7f8b9a320e8c7f0e90114eb2156b8e
#
_cell.length_a   1.000
_cell.length_b   1.000
_cell.length_c   1.000
_cell.angle_alpha   90.00
_cell.angle_beta   90.00
_cell.angle_gamma   90.00
#
_symmetry.space_group_name_H-M   'P 1'
#
loop_
_entity.id
_entity.type
_entity.pdbx_description
1 polymer ?
#
loop_
_entity_poly.entity_id
_entity_poly.type
_entity_poly.pdbx_seq_one_letter_code
_entity_poly.pdbx_strand_id
1 'polypeptide(L)'
;SLGEAIVRGILNPPKYVLSVFSYQKDLEKYQQRIRSAKSKAVRDEGEKYLEALRRALEKADGLDEIFHKHMENRAGKYIVFCANKEHMDEMITLAPEWFYKVDTHPHIYSAYSDDPETSRAFAAFKADNSGHLKLLYCIDMLNEGIHVDDVDGVILLRPTISPIIYKQQIGRALSAGKKKNAVIFDIVLNIENLYSIGVVEEEMQVAMTYYRSLGMDSEIVNEQFRVIDEVRDCMELFEKLNDSLTASWELMYHYAQRYVEENGDLEVPKRYITPEGYSLGAWIQTQRLVR
;
A
#
# COMPACT_ATOMS: atom_id res chain seq x y z
N SER A 1 -7.36 15.44 -11.38
CA SER A 1 -6.84 14.33 -10.53
C SER A 1 -5.52 13.79 -11.08
N LEU A 2 -4.85 12.91 -10.32
CA LEU A 2 -3.63 12.27 -10.79
C LEU A 2 -3.92 11.33 -11.98
N GLY A 3 -4.98 10.53 -11.86
CA GLY A 3 -5.44 9.65 -12.94
C GLY A 3 -5.79 10.43 -14.21
N GLU A 4 -6.46 11.58 -14.09
CA GLU A 4 -6.75 12.45 -15.21
C GLU A 4 -5.49 13.00 -15.88
N ALA A 5 -4.48 13.43 -15.10
CA ALA A 5 -3.23 13.94 -15.64
C ALA A 5 -2.46 12.87 -16.44
N ILE A 6 -2.52 11.61 -16.00
CA ILE A 6 -1.97 10.46 -16.74
C ILE A 6 -2.78 10.22 -18.02
N VAL A 7 -4.11 10.17 -17.95
CA VAL A 7 -5.00 9.95 -19.11
C VAL A 7 -4.72 10.98 -20.19
N ARG A 8 -4.59 12.24 -19.84
CA ARG A 8 -4.32 13.35 -20.78
C ARG A 8 -2.87 13.42 -21.26
N GLY A 9 -1.98 12.57 -20.82
CA GLY A 9 -0.57 12.61 -21.16
C GLY A 9 0.21 13.81 -20.60
N ILE A 10 -0.37 14.53 -19.62
CA ILE A 10 0.33 15.62 -18.89
C ILE A 10 1.44 15.01 -18.04
N LEU A 11 1.19 13.83 -17.48
CA LEU A 11 2.15 13.01 -16.77
C LEU A 11 2.39 11.71 -17.53
N ASN A 12 3.64 11.30 -17.64
CA ASN A 12 3.97 10.00 -18.22
C ASN A 12 3.48 8.88 -17.31
N PRO A 13 2.86 7.81 -17.85
CA PRO A 13 2.49 6.66 -17.06
C PRO A 13 3.74 5.98 -16.49
N PRO A 14 3.79 5.76 -15.17
CA PRO A 14 4.94 5.10 -14.55
C PRO A 14 4.89 3.59 -14.76
N LYS A 15 6.04 2.93 -14.60
CA LYS A 15 6.08 1.51 -14.29
C LYS A 15 5.82 1.35 -12.79
N TYR A 16 4.72 0.72 -12.42
CA TYR A 16 4.32 0.55 -11.03
C TYR A 16 4.58 -0.88 -10.56
N VAL A 17 5.34 -1.04 -9.48
CA VAL A 17 5.72 -2.33 -8.90
C VAL A 17 5.17 -2.40 -7.49
N LEU A 18 4.21 -3.29 -7.24
CA LEU A 18 3.62 -3.55 -5.93
C LEU A 18 4.28 -4.76 -5.27
N SER A 19 4.70 -4.63 -4.02
CA SER A 19 5.22 -5.72 -3.22
C SER A 19 4.95 -5.54 -1.72
N VAL A 20 5.23 -6.55 -0.91
CA VAL A 20 5.07 -6.56 0.55
C VAL A 20 6.41 -6.83 1.22
N PHE A 21 6.76 -6.00 2.20
CA PHE A 21 8.01 -6.16 2.96
C PHE A 21 7.87 -7.08 4.17
N SER A 22 6.84 -6.86 5.00
CA SER A 22 6.64 -7.61 6.24
C SER A 22 5.17 -7.97 6.41
N TYR A 23 4.90 -9.22 6.72
CA TYR A 23 3.55 -9.74 6.81
C TYR A 23 3.29 -10.61 8.06
N GLN A 24 4.33 -10.95 8.82
CA GLN A 24 4.20 -11.88 9.96
C GLN A 24 3.23 -11.35 11.01
N LYS A 25 3.36 -10.08 11.40
CA LYS A 25 2.47 -9.43 12.37
C LYS A 25 1.02 -9.39 11.90
N ASP A 26 0.82 -9.18 10.60
CA ASP A 26 -0.52 -9.17 10.01
C ASP A 26 -1.13 -10.57 10.02
N LEU A 27 -0.37 -11.60 9.64
CA LEU A 27 -0.84 -12.98 9.72
C LEU A 27 -1.23 -13.36 11.16
N GLU A 28 -0.44 -12.95 12.17
CA GLU A 28 -0.76 -13.18 13.58
C GLU A 28 -2.04 -12.47 13.99
N LYS A 29 -2.24 -11.20 13.57
CA LYS A 29 -3.47 -10.43 13.81
C LYS A 29 -4.69 -11.13 13.22
N TYR A 30 -4.60 -11.57 11.97
CA TYR A 30 -5.70 -12.30 11.32
C TYR A 30 -5.94 -13.65 11.96
N GLN A 31 -4.91 -14.36 12.38
CA GLN A 31 -5.06 -15.61 13.13
C GLN A 31 -5.82 -15.41 14.45
N GLN A 32 -5.56 -14.31 15.16
CA GLN A 32 -6.32 -13.97 16.38
C GLN A 32 -7.78 -13.64 16.05
N ARG A 33 -8.04 -12.88 14.99
CA ARG A 33 -9.42 -12.58 14.53
C ARG A 33 -10.18 -13.85 14.19
N ILE A 34 -9.58 -14.79 13.45
CA ILE A 34 -10.16 -16.08 13.10
C ILE A 34 -10.49 -16.89 14.36
N ARG A 35 -9.55 -17.01 15.29
CA ARG A 35 -9.76 -17.72 16.58
C ARG A 35 -10.89 -17.11 17.42
N SER A 36 -11.07 -15.80 17.32
CA SER A 36 -12.13 -15.06 18.02
C SER A 36 -13.50 -15.23 17.36
N ALA A 37 -13.55 -15.66 16.10
CA ALA A 37 -14.79 -15.90 15.40
C ALA A 37 -15.56 -17.07 16.03
N LYS A 38 -16.86 -16.85 16.30
CA LYS A 38 -17.68 -17.83 17.03
C LYS A 38 -18.17 -18.97 16.17
N SER A 39 -18.45 -18.71 14.90
CA SER A 39 -18.87 -19.71 13.94
C SER A 39 -17.71 -20.65 13.58
N LYS A 40 -17.91 -21.95 13.72
CA LYS A 40 -16.92 -22.95 13.30
C LYS A 40 -16.64 -22.84 11.80
N ALA A 41 -17.69 -22.66 10.98
CA ALA A 41 -17.54 -22.51 9.54
C ALA A 41 -16.66 -21.32 9.16
N VAL A 42 -16.84 -20.15 9.82
CA VAL A 42 -16.00 -18.96 9.62
C VAL A 42 -14.56 -19.21 10.03
N ARG A 43 -14.33 -19.93 11.12
CA ARG A 43 -12.96 -20.31 11.53
C ARG A 43 -12.29 -21.22 10.51
N ASP A 44 -12.97 -22.29 10.11
CA ASP A 44 -12.42 -23.27 9.17
C ASP A 44 -12.12 -22.64 7.80
N GLU A 45 -12.99 -21.76 7.33
CA GLU A 45 -12.79 -21.01 6.09
C GLU A 45 -11.67 -19.96 6.21
N GLY A 46 -11.69 -19.18 7.28
CA GLY A 46 -10.64 -18.20 7.57
C GLY A 46 -9.26 -18.82 7.71
N GLU A 47 -9.12 -19.97 8.41
CA GLU A 47 -7.86 -20.71 8.51
C GLU A 47 -7.37 -21.19 7.15
N LYS A 48 -8.27 -21.66 6.28
CA LYS A 48 -7.94 -22.09 4.91
C LYS A 48 -7.36 -20.93 4.09
N TYR A 49 -8.00 -19.76 4.11
CA TYR A 49 -7.50 -18.61 3.37
C TYR A 49 -6.23 -18.02 3.97
N LEU A 50 -6.11 -17.99 5.31
CA LEU A 50 -4.89 -17.53 5.97
C LEU A 50 -3.69 -18.41 5.65
N GLU A 51 -3.85 -19.72 5.62
CA GLU A 51 -2.78 -20.65 5.27
C GLU A 51 -2.41 -20.54 3.77
N ALA A 52 -3.39 -20.36 2.89
CA ALA A 52 -3.13 -20.13 1.46
C ALA A 52 -2.36 -18.81 1.25
N LEU A 53 -2.76 -17.73 1.96
CA LEU A 53 -2.08 -16.43 1.94
C LEU A 53 -0.64 -16.54 2.44
N ARG A 54 -0.40 -17.26 3.56
CA ARG A 54 0.95 -17.52 4.07
C ARG A 54 1.84 -18.16 3.02
N ARG A 55 1.36 -19.22 2.37
CA ARG A 55 2.11 -19.92 1.32
C ARG A 55 2.37 -19.07 0.09
N ALA A 56 1.45 -18.18 -0.27
CA ALA A 56 1.64 -17.27 -1.39
C ALA A 56 2.73 -16.22 -1.05
N LEU A 57 2.71 -15.66 0.16
CA LEU A 57 3.72 -14.70 0.64
C LEU A 57 5.11 -15.33 0.76
N GLU A 58 5.20 -16.59 1.20
CA GLU A 58 6.48 -17.32 1.29
C GLU A 58 7.10 -17.62 -0.10
N LYS A 59 6.29 -17.61 -1.15
CA LYS A 59 6.75 -17.82 -2.55
C LYS A 59 7.04 -16.53 -3.28
N ALA A 60 6.62 -15.37 -2.74
CA ALA A 60 6.88 -14.08 -3.35
C ALA A 60 8.40 -13.79 -3.34
N ASP A 61 8.87 -13.11 -4.38
CA ASP A 61 10.25 -12.68 -4.44
C ASP A 61 10.58 -11.70 -3.29
N GLY A 62 11.77 -11.83 -2.72
CA GLY A 62 12.29 -10.87 -1.77
C GLY A 62 12.55 -9.50 -2.42
N LEU A 63 12.65 -8.44 -1.61
CA LEU A 63 12.87 -7.08 -2.12
C LEU A 63 14.18 -6.96 -2.90
N ASP A 64 15.22 -7.70 -2.55
CA ASP A 64 16.49 -7.75 -3.26
C ASP A 64 16.32 -8.22 -4.72
N GLU A 65 15.46 -9.21 -4.95
CA GLU A 65 15.15 -9.70 -6.28
C GLU A 65 14.23 -8.73 -7.03
N ILE A 66 13.24 -8.14 -6.36
CA ILE A 66 12.33 -7.17 -6.96
C ILE A 66 13.08 -5.92 -7.42
N PHE A 67 13.97 -5.36 -6.59
CA PHE A 67 14.80 -4.22 -7.00
C PHE A 67 15.74 -4.60 -8.15
N HIS A 68 16.35 -5.80 -8.10
CA HIS A 68 17.22 -6.30 -9.18
C HIS A 68 16.49 -6.42 -10.52
N LYS A 69 15.26 -6.94 -10.52
CA LYS A 69 14.43 -7.09 -11.73
C LYS A 69 13.97 -5.77 -12.32
N HIS A 70 13.65 -4.78 -11.48
CA HIS A 70 12.88 -3.63 -11.91
C HIS A 70 13.65 -2.30 -11.90
N MET A 71 14.83 -2.22 -11.27
CA MET A 71 15.75 -1.09 -11.35
C MET A 71 16.62 -1.22 -12.61
N GLU A 72 16.14 -0.66 -13.73
CA GLU A 72 16.85 -0.75 -15.03
C GLU A 72 18.17 0.03 -15.01
N ASN A 73 18.17 1.21 -14.35
CA ASN A 73 19.39 2.00 -14.15
C ASN A 73 20.00 1.70 -12.78
N ARG A 74 21.04 0.86 -12.77
CA ARG A 74 21.75 0.47 -11.54
C ARG A 74 22.53 1.63 -10.89
N ALA A 75 22.85 2.66 -11.64
CA ALA A 75 23.41 3.92 -11.14
C ALA A 75 22.35 5.03 -11.04
N GLY A 76 21.08 4.65 -10.91
CA GLY A 76 19.95 5.54 -10.85
C GLY A 76 19.82 6.31 -9.55
N LYS A 77 18.95 7.33 -9.56
CA LYS A 77 18.57 8.14 -8.41
C LYS A 77 17.15 7.80 -8.01
N TYR A 78 16.96 7.39 -6.76
CA TYR A 78 15.64 7.03 -6.21
C TYR A 78 15.36 7.80 -4.92
N ILE A 79 14.12 8.26 -4.77
CA ILE A 79 13.62 8.88 -3.53
C ILE A 79 12.88 7.80 -2.75
N VAL A 80 13.24 7.63 -1.47
CA VAL A 80 12.65 6.64 -0.56
C VAL A 80 11.82 7.37 0.49
N PHE A 81 10.50 7.22 0.44
CA PHE A 81 9.60 7.85 1.38
C PHE A 81 9.40 6.98 2.61
N CYS A 82 9.69 7.53 3.79
CA CYS A 82 9.54 6.89 5.09
C CYS A 82 8.46 7.56 5.94
N ALA A 83 7.92 6.84 6.92
CA ALA A 83 6.84 7.33 7.77
C ALA A 83 7.30 8.36 8.82
N ASN A 84 8.43 8.10 9.47
CA ASN A 84 9.04 8.93 10.50
C ASN A 84 10.54 8.62 10.61
N LYS A 85 11.24 9.31 11.53
CA LYS A 85 12.68 9.18 11.70
C LYS A 85 13.13 7.77 12.12
N GLU A 86 12.43 7.15 13.07
CA GLU A 86 12.76 5.79 13.53
C GLU A 86 12.64 4.79 12.37
N HIS A 87 11.53 4.86 11.63
CA HIS A 87 11.31 4.03 10.46
C HIS A 87 12.37 4.27 9.39
N MET A 88 12.74 5.53 9.14
CA MET A 88 13.79 5.85 8.17
C MET A 88 15.13 5.22 8.58
N ASP A 89 15.52 5.33 9.85
CA ASP A 89 16.78 4.78 10.36
C ASP A 89 16.78 3.23 10.26
N GLU A 90 15.65 2.59 10.58
CA GLU A 90 15.48 1.14 10.41
C GLU A 90 15.64 0.74 8.93
N MET A 91 14.96 1.43 8.01
CA MET A 91 15.01 1.13 6.58
C MET A 91 16.40 1.36 5.97
N ILE A 92 17.14 2.37 6.46
CA ILE A 92 18.53 2.60 6.05
C ILE A 92 19.41 1.43 6.47
N THR A 93 19.21 0.84 7.65
CA THR A 93 20.00 -0.34 8.09
C THR A 93 19.76 -1.56 7.22
N LEU A 94 18.59 -1.68 6.59
CA LEU A 94 18.23 -2.77 5.68
C LEU A 94 18.67 -2.54 4.23
N ALA A 95 19.08 -1.33 3.88
CA ALA A 95 19.47 -0.99 2.51
C ALA A 95 20.58 -1.90 1.94
N PRO A 96 21.63 -2.29 2.68
CA PRO A 96 22.64 -3.22 2.16
C PRO A 96 22.07 -4.58 1.79
N GLU A 97 21.07 -5.08 2.52
CA GLU A 97 20.39 -6.35 2.24
C GLU A 97 19.47 -6.24 1.01
N TRP A 98 18.75 -5.14 0.89
CA TRP A 98 17.76 -4.98 -0.19
C TRP A 98 18.38 -4.67 -1.54
N PHE A 99 19.50 -3.95 -1.56
CA PHE A 99 20.07 -3.45 -2.83
C PHE A 99 21.34 -4.15 -3.29
N TYR A 100 21.86 -5.16 -2.56
CA TYR A 100 23.15 -5.77 -2.89
C TYR A 100 23.22 -6.39 -4.31
N LYS A 101 22.09 -6.84 -4.87
CA LYS A 101 22.00 -7.34 -6.24
C LYS A 101 22.01 -6.23 -7.29
N VAL A 102 21.68 -5.01 -6.89
CA VAL A 102 21.70 -3.82 -7.76
C VAL A 102 23.06 -3.14 -7.64
N ASP A 103 23.46 -2.80 -6.43
CA ASP A 103 24.76 -2.19 -6.08
C ASP A 103 25.14 -2.59 -4.66
N THR A 104 26.35 -3.10 -4.48
CA THR A 104 26.87 -3.53 -3.17
C THR A 104 27.25 -2.36 -2.26
N HIS A 105 27.38 -1.14 -2.80
CA HIS A 105 27.75 0.07 -2.07
C HIS A 105 26.90 1.27 -2.51
N PRO A 106 25.57 1.23 -2.30
CA PRO A 106 24.72 2.34 -2.69
C PRO A 106 25.06 3.58 -1.87
N HIS A 107 24.98 4.75 -2.50
CA HIS A 107 25.12 6.02 -1.82
C HIS A 107 23.79 6.38 -1.16
N ILE A 108 23.81 6.58 0.16
CA ILE A 108 22.63 6.85 0.98
C ILE A 108 22.69 8.29 1.46
N TYR A 109 21.59 9.01 1.24
CA TYR A 109 21.33 10.36 1.68
C TYR A 109 20.06 10.36 2.52
N SER A 110 19.99 11.22 3.54
CA SER A 110 18.79 11.40 4.37
C SER A 110 18.39 12.86 4.44
N ALA A 111 17.10 13.13 4.37
CA ALA A 111 16.54 14.46 4.39
C ALA A 111 15.19 14.50 5.11
N TYR A 112 15.05 15.35 6.15
CA TYR A 112 13.80 15.54 6.90
C TYR A 112 13.76 16.96 7.50
N SER A 113 12.54 17.47 7.78
CA SER A 113 12.30 18.90 8.07
C SER A 113 13.12 19.48 9.22
N ASP A 114 13.43 18.68 10.25
CA ASP A 114 14.10 19.14 11.47
C ASP A 114 15.64 18.95 11.44
N ASP A 115 16.18 18.48 10.31
CA ASP A 115 17.62 18.28 10.16
C ASP A 115 18.28 19.47 9.47
N PRO A 116 19.20 20.21 10.14
CA PRO A 116 19.92 21.30 9.52
C PRO A 116 20.79 20.89 8.32
N GLU A 117 21.17 19.62 8.22
CA GLU A 117 21.97 19.07 7.11
C GLU A 117 21.11 18.69 5.89
N THR A 118 19.79 18.75 5.99
CA THR A 118 18.87 18.36 4.91
C THR A 118 19.20 19.02 3.57
N SER A 119 19.42 20.35 3.57
CA SER A 119 19.74 21.08 2.34
C SER A 119 21.06 20.62 1.72
N ARG A 120 22.04 20.28 2.55
CA ARG A 120 23.35 19.79 2.11
C ARG A 120 23.27 18.37 1.56
N ALA A 121 22.56 17.47 2.26
CA ALA A 121 22.35 16.10 1.82
C ALA A 121 21.61 16.06 0.48
N PHE A 122 20.62 16.92 0.34
CA PHE A 122 19.85 17.06 -0.88
C PHE A 122 20.69 17.58 -2.06
N ALA A 123 21.50 18.62 -1.84
CA ALA A 123 22.43 19.13 -2.85
C ALA A 123 23.46 18.07 -3.26
N ALA A 124 24.00 17.31 -2.30
CA ALA A 124 24.93 16.21 -2.55
C ALA A 124 24.28 15.09 -3.39
N PHE A 125 23.05 14.69 -3.05
CA PHE A 125 22.28 13.73 -3.83
C PHE A 125 22.06 14.18 -5.28
N LYS A 126 21.67 15.45 -5.48
CA LYS A 126 21.51 16.02 -6.83
C LYS A 126 22.80 16.01 -7.64
N ALA A 127 23.90 16.43 -6.99
CA ALA A 127 25.20 16.55 -7.63
C ALA A 127 25.91 15.20 -7.87
N ASP A 128 25.46 14.13 -7.22
CA ASP A 128 26.08 12.81 -7.35
C ASP A 128 25.82 12.19 -8.74
N ASN A 129 26.90 12.11 -9.53
CA ASN A 129 26.93 11.50 -10.85
C ASN A 129 27.83 10.25 -10.88
N SER A 130 28.10 9.63 -9.73
CA SER A 130 28.88 8.41 -9.61
C SER A 130 28.18 7.23 -10.31
N GLY A 131 28.93 6.14 -10.51
CA GLY A 131 28.38 4.87 -11.02
C GLY A 131 27.59 4.06 -9.99
N HIS A 132 27.36 4.58 -8.78
CA HIS A 132 26.63 3.92 -7.70
C HIS A 132 25.14 4.24 -7.74
N LEU A 133 24.33 3.35 -7.17
CA LEU A 133 22.92 3.60 -6.88
C LEU A 133 22.81 4.72 -5.81
N LYS A 134 21.95 5.72 -6.04
CA LYS A 134 21.72 6.83 -5.11
C LYS A 134 20.32 6.72 -4.53
N LEU A 135 20.25 6.68 -3.20
CA LEU A 135 19.03 6.56 -2.43
C LEU A 135 18.88 7.77 -1.52
N LEU A 136 17.85 8.58 -1.73
CA LEU A 136 17.50 9.69 -0.84
C LEU A 136 16.32 9.28 0.04
N TYR A 137 16.59 8.95 1.29
CA TYR A 137 15.54 8.67 2.28
C TYR A 137 14.96 9.98 2.80
N CYS A 138 13.64 10.12 2.80
CA CYS A 138 12.97 11.35 3.23
C CYS A 138 11.67 11.08 4.01
N ILE A 139 11.32 12.06 4.86
CA ILE A 139 10.09 12.09 5.65
C ILE A 139 9.36 13.37 5.29
N ASP A 140 8.10 13.29 4.92
CA ASP A 140 7.17 14.41 4.70
C ASP A 140 7.71 15.68 3.99
N MET A 141 8.78 15.55 3.22
CA MET A 141 9.43 16.66 2.51
C MET A 141 8.55 17.25 1.39
N LEU A 142 7.24 17.03 1.47
CA LEU A 142 6.27 17.43 0.46
C LEU A 142 5.99 18.94 0.47
N ASN A 143 6.30 19.64 1.59
CA ASN A 143 5.94 21.04 1.80
C ASN A 143 7.01 22.04 1.31
N GLU A 144 8.22 21.60 1.02
CA GLU A 144 9.36 22.50 0.80
C GLU A 144 9.75 22.75 -0.69
N GLY A 145 8.84 22.43 -1.64
CA GLY A 145 9.10 22.75 -3.05
C GLY A 145 10.30 22.01 -3.67
N ILE A 146 10.65 20.85 -3.14
CA ILE A 146 11.79 20.07 -3.59
C ILE A 146 11.55 19.50 -4.98
N HIS A 147 12.07 20.19 -5.98
CA HIS A 147 12.21 19.66 -7.34
C HIS A 147 13.50 18.86 -7.43
N VAL A 148 13.39 17.55 -7.61
CA VAL A 148 14.50 16.70 -8.05
C VAL A 148 14.27 16.38 -9.52
N ASP A 149 14.98 17.11 -10.38
CA ASP A 149 15.08 16.72 -11.79
C ASP A 149 15.91 15.42 -11.87
N ASP A 150 15.59 14.55 -12.82
CA ASP A 150 16.36 13.34 -13.13
C ASP A 150 16.34 12.20 -12.09
N VAL A 151 15.25 12.00 -11.36
CA VAL A 151 15.06 10.74 -10.60
C VAL A 151 14.58 9.62 -11.53
N ASP A 152 15.11 8.43 -11.32
CA ASP A 152 14.73 7.22 -12.05
C ASP A 152 13.45 6.60 -11.46
N GLY A 153 13.14 6.90 -10.20
CA GLY A 153 11.92 6.42 -9.56
C GLY A 153 11.78 6.79 -8.09
N VAL A 154 10.73 6.26 -7.49
CA VAL A 154 10.45 6.40 -6.07
C VAL A 154 10.17 5.06 -5.42
N ILE A 155 10.48 4.96 -4.15
CA ILE A 155 10.20 3.81 -3.28
C ILE A 155 9.33 4.31 -2.14
N LEU A 156 8.12 3.78 -2.04
CA LEU A 156 7.16 4.13 -0.99
C LEU A 156 7.24 3.06 0.10
N LEU A 157 7.75 3.42 1.28
CA LEU A 157 7.94 2.55 2.44
C LEU A 157 7.07 3.04 3.60
N ARG A 158 5.75 3.08 3.44
CA ARG A 158 4.86 3.59 4.49
C ARG A 158 3.93 2.52 5.02
N PRO A 159 3.79 2.42 6.38
CA PRO A 159 2.86 1.47 7.00
C PRO A 159 1.39 1.85 6.79
N THR A 160 1.10 3.13 6.53
CA THR A 160 -0.26 3.64 6.30
C THR A 160 -0.18 4.85 5.38
N ILE A 161 -0.85 4.82 4.25
CA ILE A 161 -0.84 5.93 3.31
C ILE A 161 -2.24 6.53 3.23
N SER A 162 -2.37 7.81 3.66
CA SER A 162 -3.53 8.59 3.27
C SER A 162 -3.56 8.69 1.74
N PRO A 163 -4.69 8.41 1.08
CA PRO A 163 -4.81 8.50 -0.39
C PRO A 163 -4.34 9.86 -0.95
N ILE A 164 -4.49 10.94 -0.17
CA ILE A 164 -4.05 12.28 -0.54
C ILE A 164 -2.53 12.37 -0.58
N ILE A 165 -1.86 11.90 0.47
CA ILE A 165 -0.39 11.92 0.58
C ILE A 165 0.23 11.02 -0.49
N TYR A 166 -0.34 9.84 -0.69
CA TYR A 166 0.06 8.90 -1.74
C TYR A 166 0.03 9.54 -3.13
N LYS A 167 -1.09 10.19 -3.51
CA LYS A 167 -1.22 10.89 -4.80
C LYS A 167 -0.21 12.03 -4.94
N GLN A 168 0.07 12.78 -3.87
CA GLN A 168 1.07 13.85 -3.90
C GLN A 168 2.48 13.30 -4.12
N GLN A 169 2.84 12.19 -3.48
CA GLN A 169 4.16 11.56 -3.64
C GLN A 169 4.35 11.02 -5.05
N ILE A 170 3.37 10.30 -5.58
CA ILE A 170 3.39 9.81 -6.97
C ILE A 170 3.42 10.98 -7.94
N GLY A 171 2.56 11.98 -7.78
CA GLY A 171 2.51 13.13 -8.67
C GLY A 171 3.85 13.88 -8.75
N ARG A 172 4.57 14.01 -7.63
CA ARG A 172 5.92 14.60 -7.61
C ARG A 172 6.94 13.72 -8.29
N ALA A 173 6.89 12.42 -8.07
CA ALA A 173 7.75 11.47 -8.75
C ALA A 173 7.58 11.53 -10.27
N LEU A 174 6.35 11.60 -10.73
CA LEU A 174 6.01 11.68 -12.16
C LEU A 174 6.34 13.04 -12.76
N SER A 175 6.20 14.13 -12.00
CA SER A 175 6.51 15.48 -12.47
C SER A 175 8.01 15.81 -12.42
N ALA A 176 8.78 15.19 -11.52
CA ALA A 176 10.23 15.36 -11.43
C ALA A 176 10.98 14.67 -12.58
N GLY A 177 10.39 13.64 -13.17
CA GLY A 177 11.03 12.87 -14.23
C GLY A 177 10.70 13.40 -15.61
N LYS A 178 11.60 14.15 -16.24
CA LYS A 178 11.62 14.26 -17.71
C LYS A 178 11.90 12.91 -18.37
N LYS A 179 12.29 11.90 -17.60
CA LYS A 179 12.51 10.53 -18.06
C LYS A 179 11.18 9.83 -18.31
N LYS A 180 11.08 9.22 -19.49
CA LYS A 180 9.83 8.62 -20.01
C LYS A 180 9.31 7.42 -19.22
N ASN A 181 10.05 6.85 -18.25
CA ASN A 181 9.70 5.59 -17.58
C ASN A 181 10.14 5.59 -16.12
N ALA A 182 9.68 6.57 -15.33
CA ALA A 182 9.92 6.52 -13.88
C ALA A 182 9.28 5.25 -13.28
N VAL A 183 10.01 4.55 -12.40
CA VAL A 183 9.47 3.39 -11.69
C VAL A 183 8.97 3.81 -10.30
N ILE A 184 7.81 3.31 -9.93
CA ILE A 184 7.27 3.45 -8.58
C ILE A 184 7.30 2.07 -7.93
N PHE A 185 8.08 1.93 -6.88
CA PHE A 185 8.02 0.77 -6.00
C PHE A 185 7.09 1.11 -4.85
N ASP A 186 5.96 0.45 -4.80
CA ASP A 186 5.03 0.53 -3.67
C ASP A 186 5.25 -0.70 -2.79
N ILE A 187 6.06 -0.51 -1.77
CA ILE A 187 6.41 -1.57 -0.83
C ILE A 187 5.50 -1.46 0.38
N VAL A 188 4.48 -2.27 0.38
CA VAL A 188 3.45 -2.25 1.41
C VAL A 188 3.99 -2.91 2.68
N LEU A 189 3.97 -2.19 3.78
CA LEU A 189 4.38 -2.69 5.10
C LEU A 189 3.23 -3.32 5.89
N ASN A 190 2.02 -3.30 5.32
CA ASN A 190 0.82 -3.87 5.91
C ASN A 190 -0.08 -4.40 4.79
N ILE A 191 -0.51 -5.66 4.89
CA ILE A 191 -1.37 -6.33 3.89
C ILE A 191 -2.67 -5.53 3.67
N GLU A 192 -3.18 -4.84 4.69
CA GLU A 192 -4.40 -4.01 4.58
C GLU A 192 -4.24 -2.84 3.59
N ASN A 193 -3.01 -2.45 3.24
CA ASN A 193 -2.72 -1.34 2.32
C ASN A 193 -2.56 -1.77 0.85
N LEU A 194 -2.75 -3.05 0.54
CA LEU A 194 -2.67 -3.57 -0.83
C LEU A 194 -3.69 -2.94 -1.81
N TYR A 195 -4.68 -2.22 -1.29
CA TYR A 195 -5.73 -1.54 -2.09
C TYR A 195 -5.33 -0.17 -2.67
N SER A 196 -4.13 0.34 -2.40
CA SER A 196 -3.75 1.70 -2.77
C SER A 196 -3.67 1.96 -4.28
N ILE A 197 -3.39 0.94 -5.08
CA ILE A 197 -3.35 1.00 -6.55
C ILE A 197 -4.72 1.34 -7.17
N GLY A 198 -5.80 0.75 -6.66
CA GLY A 198 -7.14 0.91 -7.23
C GLY A 198 -7.58 2.35 -7.34
N VAL A 199 -7.09 3.22 -6.44
CA VAL A 199 -7.48 4.64 -6.41
C VAL A 199 -7.04 5.40 -7.68
N VAL A 200 -5.82 5.14 -8.19
CA VAL A 200 -5.34 5.82 -9.41
C VAL A 200 -6.02 5.25 -10.65
N GLU A 201 -6.24 3.94 -10.68
CA GLU A 201 -6.95 3.27 -11.77
C GLU A 201 -8.41 3.73 -11.85
N GLU A 202 -9.10 3.85 -10.72
CA GLU A 202 -10.47 4.41 -10.66
C GLU A 202 -10.51 5.86 -11.18
N GLU A 203 -9.56 6.71 -10.78
CA GLU A 203 -9.48 8.08 -11.29
C GLU A 203 -9.25 8.13 -12.80
N MET A 204 -8.44 7.21 -13.34
CA MET A 204 -8.25 7.08 -14.78
C MET A 204 -9.54 6.66 -15.48
N GLN A 205 -10.27 5.66 -14.94
CA GLN A 205 -11.54 5.22 -15.51
C GLN A 205 -12.60 6.32 -15.48
N VAL A 206 -12.70 7.05 -14.37
CA VAL A 206 -13.61 8.20 -14.25
C VAL A 206 -13.27 9.26 -15.29
N ALA A 207 -11.99 9.61 -15.44
CA ALA A 207 -11.55 10.59 -16.43
C ALA A 207 -11.83 10.13 -17.87
N MET A 208 -11.51 8.89 -18.22
CA MET A 208 -11.79 8.35 -19.56
C MET A 208 -13.29 8.35 -19.86
N THR A 209 -14.12 7.93 -18.91
CA THR A 209 -15.58 7.95 -19.06
C THR A 209 -16.10 9.35 -19.30
N TYR A 210 -15.59 10.32 -18.54
CA TYR A 210 -15.95 11.75 -18.72
C TYR A 210 -15.59 12.25 -20.11
N TYR A 211 -14.35 12.07 -20.58
CA TYR A 211 -13.92 12.55 -21.91
C TYR A 211 -14.69 11.86 -23.05
N ARG A 212 -14.93 10.56 -22.95
CA ARG A 212 -15.76 9.82 -23.92
C ARG A 212 -17.20 10.32 -23.95
N SER A 213 -17.79 10.66 -22.81
CA SER A 213 -19.15 11.20 -22.75
C SER A 213 -19.29 12.58 -23.42
N LEU A 214 -18.20 13.33 -23.52
CA LEU A 214 -18.13 14.62 -24.21
C LEU A 214 -17.71 14.50 -25.69
N GLY A 215 -17.45 13.29 -26.19
CA GLY A 215 -16.91 13.09 -27.54
C GLY A 215 -15.48 13.60 -27.73
N MET A 216 -14.71 13.68 -26.63
CA MET A 216 -13.33 14.18 -26.58
C MET A 216 -12.32 13.03 -26.51
N ASP A 217 -12.51 11.96 -27.27
CA ASP A 217 -11.63 10.78 -27.25
C ASP A 217 -10.17 11.13 -27.59
N SER A 218 -9.94 12.20 -28.37
CA SER A 218 -8.59 12.68 -28.69
C SER A 218 -7.79 13.19 -27.47
N GLU A 219 -8.47 13.51 -26.37
CA GLU A 219 -7.83 13.93 -25.11
C GLU A 219 -7.35 12.72 -24.28
N ILE A 220 -7.74 11.52 -24.68
CA ILE A 220 -7.32 10.27 -23.99
C ILE A 220 -6.04 9.77 -24.66
N VAL A 221 -4.90 10.13 -24.06
CA VAL A 221 -3.55 9.76 -24.55
C VAL A 221 -3.12 8.42 -23.97
N ASN A 222 -3.39 8.17 -22.68
CA ASN A 222 -3.06 6.94 -22.00
C ASN A 222 -4.32 6.32 -21.39
N GLU A 223 -4.61 5.07 -21.74
CA GLU A 223 -5.75 4.33 -21.18
C GLU A 223 -5.39 3.46 -19.99
N GLN A 224 -4.11 3.16 -19.82
CA GLN A 224 -3.59 2.35 -18.72
C GLN A 224 -2.11 2.62 -18.49
N PHE A 225 -1.60 2.24 -17.32
CA PHE A 225 -0.16 2.17 -17.07
C PHE A 225 0.25 0.76 -16.65
N ARG A 226 1.55 0.46 -16.78
CA ARG A 226 2.05 -0.88 -16.50
C ARG A 226 2.12 -1.13 -15.00
N VAL A 227 1.21 -1.92 -14.48
CA VAL A 227 1.23 -2.45 -13.11
C VAL A 227 1.89 -3.83 -13.12
N ILE A 228 2.92 -4.00 -12.29
CA ILE A 228 3.56 -5.28 -12.02
C ILE A 228 3.21 -5.62 -10.58
N ASP A 229 2.33 -6.59 -10.43
CA ASP A 229 1.87 -7.05 -9.13
C ASP A 229 2.64 -8.32 -8.77
N GLU A 230 3.68 -8.14 -7.94
CA GLU A 230 4.51 -9.24 -7.43
C GLU A 230 3.79 -10.04 -6.32
N VAL A 231 2.60 -9.58 -5.91
CA VAL A 231 1.81 -10.17 -4.82
C VAL A 231 0.35 -10.41 -5.20
N ARG A 232 0.05 -10.55 -6.49
CA ARG A 232 -1.32 -10.71 -7.00
C ARG A 232 -2.09 -11.83 -6.30
N ASP A 233 -1.48 -13.00 -6.18
CA ASP A 233 -2.11 -14.14 -5.52
C ASP A 233 -2.37 -13.86 -4.04
N CYS A 234 -1.53 -13.03 -3.42
CA CYS A 234 -1.70 -12.61 -2.02
C CYS A 234 -2.89 -11.66 -1.87
N MET A 235 -3.11 -10.74 -2.81
CA MET A 235 -4.24 -9.81 -2.80
C MET A 235 -5.56 -10.56 -2.86
N GLU A 236 -5.73 -11.44 -3.83
CA GLU A 236 -6.96 -12.23 -3.98
C GLU A 236 -7.26 -13.09 -2.75
N LEU A 237 -6.24 -13.69 -2.15
CA LEU A 237 -6.38 -14.49 -0.94
C LEU A 237 -6.71 -13.64 0.28
N PHE A 238 -6.12 -12.45 0.36
CA PHE A 238 -6.40 -11.49 1.43
C PHE A 238 -7.84 -10.97 1.34
N GLU A 239 -8.33 -10.64 0.15
CA GLU A 239 -9.72 -10.25 -0.08
C GLU A 239 -10.68 -11.34 0.38
N LYS A 240 -10.48 -12.58 -0.06
CA LYS A 240 -11.30 -13.72 0.34
C LYS A 240 -11.28 -13.96 1.86
N LEU A 241 -10.11 -13.79 2.50
CA LEU A 241 -9.96 -13.87 3.96
C LEU A 241 -10.78 -12.76 4.65
N ASN A 242 -10.63 -11.53 4.20
CA ASN A 242 -11.33 -10.39 4.77
C ASN A 242 -12.85 -10.50 4.60
N ASP A 243 -13.31 -10.90 3.42
CA ASP A 243 -14.74 -11.12 3.13
C ASP A 243 -15.33 -12.20 4.04
N SER A 244 -14.64 -13.33 4.26
CA SER A 244 -15.09 -14.38 5.15
C SER A 244 -15.30 -13.90 6.59
N LEU A 245 -14.43 -12.99 7.07
CA LEU A 245 -14.52 -12.40 8.40
C LEU A 245 -15.54 -11.26 8.48
N THR A 246 -15.70 -10.49 7.41
CA THR A 246 -16.65 -9.36 7.31
C THR A 246 -18.08 -9.85 7.15
N ALA A 247 -18.32 -10.87 6.35
CA ALA A 247 -19.62 -11.52 6.23
C ALA A 247 -20.14 -12.00 7.59
N SER A 248 -19.25 -12.50 8.46
CA SER A 248 -19.60 -12.83 9.84
C SER A 248 -20.03 -11.62 10.66
N TRP A 249 -19.41 -10.46 10.46
CA TRP A 249 -19.77 -9.22 11.17
C TRP A 249 -21.11 -8.67 10.68
N GLU A 250 -21.33 -8.60 9.38
CA GLU A 250 -22.60 -8.17 8.78
C GLU A 250 -23.76 -9.06 9.19
N LEU A 251 -23.54 -10.37 9.20
CA LEU A 251 -24.53 -11.33 9.67
C LEU A 251 -24.92 -11.07 11.13
N MET A 252 -23.92 -10.86 12.01
CA MET A 252 -24.16 -10.55 13.42
C MET A 252 -24.81 -9.18 13.61
N TYR A 253 -24.48 -8.19 12.78
CA TYR A 253 -25.11 -6.87 12.77
C TYR A 253 -26.59 -6.97 12.33
N HIS A 254 -26.87 -7.78 11.32
CA HIS A 254 -28.24 -8.05 10.90
C HIS A 254 -29.09 -8.70 12.04
N TYR A 255 -28.52 -9.65 12.77
CA TYR A 255 -29.19 -10.20 13.95
C TYR A 255 -29.37 -9.16 15.06
N ALA A 256 -28.46 -8.24 15.21
CA ALA A 256 -28.60 -7.13 16.16
C ALA A 256 -29.74 -6.18 15.77
N GLN A 257 -29.86 -5.84 14.49
CA GLN A 257 -31.00 -5.05 13.97
C GLN A 257 -32.33 -5.76 14.20
N ARG A 258 -32.40 -7.05 13.83
CA ARG A 258 -33.62 -7.85 14.07
C ARG A 258 -34.00 -7.93 15.54
N TYR A 259 -33.00 -8.04 16.45
CA TYR A 259 -33.26 -8.03 17.89
C TYR A 259 -33.88 -6.70 18.33
N VAL A 260 -33.39 -5.56 17.84
CA VAL A 260 -33.95 -4.24 18.12
C VAL A 260 -35.38 -4.11 17.59
N GLU A 261 -35.65 -4.60 16.40
CA GLU A 261 -37.01 -4.62 15.82
C GLU A 261 -37.99 -5.43 16.67
N GLU A 262 -37.54 -6.57 17.23
CA GLU A 262 -38.37 -7.47 18.04
C GLU A 262 -38.52 -7.00 19.50
N ASN A 263 -37.49 -6.34 20.08
CA ASN A 263 -37.46 -6.03 21.52
C ASN A 263 -37.49 -4.51 21.84
N GLY A 264 -37.30 -3.65 20.83
CA GLY A 264 -37.36 -2.19 20.97
C GLY A 264 -36.01 -1.54 21.38
N ASP A 265 -35.03 -2.31 21.82
CA ASP A 265 -33.70 -1.82 22.22
C ASP A 265 -32.57 -2.82 21.87
N LEU A 266 -31.29 -2.41 22.12
CA LEU A 266 -30.12 -3.25 21.92
C LEU A 266 -29.57 -3.82 23.23
N GLU A 267 -30.37 -3.92 24.28
CA GLU A 267 -29.98 -4.51 25.57
C GLU A 267 -29.98 -6.04 25.53
N VAL A 268 -29.15 -6.58 24.66
CA VAL A 268 -29.05 -8.03 24.45
C VAL A 268 -28.37 -8.70 25.65
N PRO A 269 -29.03 -9.64 26.35
CA PRO A 269 -28.40 -10.39 27.45
C PRO A 269 -27.10 -11.09 27.00
N LYS A 270 -26.07 -11.06 27.81
CA LYS A 270 -24.73 -11.62 27.49
C LYS A 270 -24.79 -13.06 26.94
N ARG A 271 -25.75 -13.86 27.44
CA ARG A 271 -25.89 -15.28 27.06
C ARG A 271 -26.95 -15.50 25.95
N TYR A 272 -27.45 -14.44 25.34
CA TYR A 272 -28.45 -14.57 24.30
C TYR A 272 -27.85 -15.21 23.05
N ILE A 273 -28.53 -16.25 22.58
CA ILE A 273 -28.22 -16.98 21.36
C ILE A 273 -29.41 -16.84 20.41
N THR A 274 -29.14 -16.49 19.15
CA THR A 274 -30.20 -16.40 18.14
C THR A 274 -30.82 -17.78 17.86
N PRO A 275 -32.04 -17.84 17.30
CA PRO A 275 -32.65 -19.11 16.90
C PRO A 275 -31.74 -19.96 15.99
N GLU A 276 -30.91 -19.32 15.17
CA GLU A 276 -29.95 -19.96 14.28
C GLU A 276 -28.63 -20.37 14.96
N GLY A 277 -28.52 -20.18 16.29
CA GLY A 277 -27.39 -20.63 17.09
C GLY A 277 -26.23 -19.65 17.25
N TYR A 278 -26.38 -18.39 16.86
CA TYR A 278 -25.35 -17.37 16.96
C TYR A 278 -25.38 -16.67 18.35
N SER A 279 -24.20 -16.55 19.00
CA SER A 279 -24.08 -15.90 20.33
C SER A 279 -24.11 -14.37 20.22
N LEU A 280 -25.26 -13.78 19.89
CA LEU A 280 -25.44 -12.35 19.68
C LEU A 280 -25.08 -11.53 20.92
N GLY A 281 -25.50 -11.95 22.11
CA GLY A 281 -25.26 -11.23 23.35
C GLY A 281 -23.76 -11.04 23.66
N ALA A 282 -22.96 -12.08 23.46
CA ALA A 282 -21.52 -11.98 23.65
C ALA A 282 -20.83 -11.13 22.56
N TRP A 283 -21.31 -11.17 21.33
CA TRP A 283 -20.80 -10.34 20.24
C TRP A 283 -21.05 -8.85 20.51
N ILE A 284 -22.26 -8.44 20.89
CA ILE A 284 -22.60 -7.04 21.25
C ILE A 284 -21.72 -6.54 22.39
N GLN A 285 -21.47 -7.36 23.41
CA GLN A 285 -20.60 -6.99 24.51
C GLN A 285 -19.17 -6.69 24.03
N THR A 286 -18.67 -7.50 23.11
CA THR A 286 -17.34 -7.29 22.52
C THR A 286 -17.28 -5.97 21.72
N GLN A 287 -18.34 -5.64 20.93
CA GLN A 287 -18.40 -4.38 20.20
C GLN A 287 -18.43 -3.14 21.11
N ARG A 288 -19.05 -3.25 22.30
CA ARG A 288 -19.08 -2.17 23.30
C ARG A 288 -17.74 -1.91 23.99
N LEU A 289 -16.82 -2.90 24.00
CA LEU A 289 -15.49 -2.79 24.61
C LEU A 289 -14.41 -2.24 23.66
N VAL A 290 -14.71 -2.13 22.38
CA VAL A 290 -13.78 -1.65 21.31
C VAL A 290 -13.92 -0.14 21.08
N ARG A 291 -14.36 0.63 22.09
CA ARG A 291 -14.37 2.10 22.05
C ARG A 291 -13.15 2.69 22.69
#